data_2280753cb05201626d444fe52613d521
#
_entry.id   2280753cb05201626d444fe52613d521
#
_cell.length_a   1.000
_cell.length_b   1.000
_cell.length_c   1.000
_cell.angle_alpha   90.00
_cell.angle_beta   90.00
_cell.angle_gamma   90.00
#
_symmetry.space_group_name_H-M   'P 1'
#
loop_
_entity.id
_entity.type
_entity.pdbx_description
1 polymer ?
#
loop_
_entity_poly.entity_id
_entity_poly.type
_entity_poly.pdbx_seq_one_letter_code
_entity_poly.pdbx_strand_id
1 'polypeptide(L)'
;MTNTHQTAYLQRRRSAADAVSLVRDGDGIIVPTGVGEPPALLAALSDRRRTLHGVRVSQILAMRPYAYLDPATVDHVRHVAFFYGGATRAGGQAGWIDFIPNHFSEIPGLIERGQIPADVVLTMASPMDAHGWFSISLATDYTLAAIRQARAVVLEVNPHVPFAYGRCHVHISQVTALVESSEPVLEVGLPKIGPVQQAIGKYVADLIDDGSTLQIGYGGIPDAVVMQLTHKHDLGIHTEMIGDGILSLVASGDRKSTRLNSSHRP
;
A
#
# COMPACT_ATOMS: atom_id res chain seq x y z
N MET A 1 -27.49 -24.09 1.41
CA MET A 1 -27.46 -23.05 0.38
C MET A 1 -26.03 -22.55 0.28
N THR A 2 -25.37 -22.79 -0.82
CA THR A 2 -24.01 -22.26 -1.07
C THR A 2 -24.11 -20.73 -1.10
N ASN A 3 -23.29 -20.08 -0.27
CA ASN A 3 -23.23 -18.62 -0.22
C ASN A 3 -22.82 -18.11 -1.62
N THR A 4 -23.64 -17.27 -2.23
CA THR A 4 -23.41 -16.71 -3.58
C THR A 4 -22.01 -16.06 -3.71
N HIS A 5 -21.50 -15.44 -2.64
CA HIS A 5 -20.17 -14.84 -2.60
C HIS A 5 -19.07 -15.90 -2.66
N GLN A 6 -19.23 -17.03 -1.97
CA GLN A 6 -18.27 -18.13 -2.02
C GLN A 6 -18.21 -18.78 -3.42
N THR A 7 -19.35 -18.93 -4.08
CA THR A 7 -19.37 -19.39 -5.47
C THR A 7 -18.63 -18.43 -6.39
N ALA A 8 -18.89 -17.13 -6.27
CA ALA A 8 -18.20 -16.11 -7.03
C ALA A 8 -16.68 -16.08 -6.76
N TYR A 9 -16.28 -16.32 -5.50
CA TYR A 9 -14.88 -16.44 -5.11
C TYR A 9 -14.19 -17.58 -5.85
N LEU A 10 -14.75 -18.78 -5.78
CA LEU A 10 -14.21 -19.98 -6.43
C LEU A 10 -14.10 -19.83 -7.95
N GLN A 11 -15.08 -19.16 -8.58
CA GLN A 11 -15.05 -18.88 -10.03
C GLN A 11 -13.96 -17.91 -10.45
N ARG A 12 -13.50 -17.02 -9.56
CA ARG A 12 -12.46 -16.01 -9.84
C ARG A 12 -11.07 -16.43 -9.40
N ARG A 13 -10.97 -17.52 -8.62
CA ARG A 13 -9.68 -18.04 -8.17
C ARG A 13 -8.85 -18.53 -9.34
N ARG A 14 -7.58 -18.09 -9.40
CA ARG A 14 -6.60 -18.39 -10.46
C ARG A 14 -5.23 -18.67 -9.86
N SER A 15 -4.34 -19.25 -10.65
CA SER A 15 -2.90 -19.17 -10.41
C SER A 15 -2.41 -17.73 -10.64
N ALA A 16 -1.26 -17.36 -10.07
CA ALA A 16 -0.68 -16.03 -10.29
C ALA A 16 -0.37 -15.80 -11.78
N ALA A 17 0.12 -16.82 -12.50
CA ALA A 17 0.40 -16.77 -13.91
C ALA A 17 -0.89 -16.52 -14.74
N ASP A 18 -1.99 -17.23 -14.43
CA ASP A 18 -3.27 -17.05 -15.12
C ASP A 18 -3.87 -15.67 -14.80
N ALA A 19 -3.75 -15.21 -13.57
CA ALA A 19 -4.26 -13.90 -13.19
C ALA A 19 -3.52 -12.76 -13.89
N VAL A 20 -2.20 -12.85 -14.01
CA VAL A 20 -1.36 -11.87 -14.72
C VAL A 20 -1.56 -11.97 -16.25
N SER A 21 -2.09 -13.06 -16.80
CA SER A 21 -2.44 -13.15 -18.21
C SER A 21 -3.51 -12.13 -18.65
N LEU A 22 -4.24 -11.54 -17.71
CA LEU A 22 -5.17 -10.43 -17.96
C LEU A 22 -4.48 -9.12 -18.38
N VAL A 23 -3.19 -8.98 -18.10
CA VAL A 23 -2.37 -7.85 -18.55
C VAL A 23 -2.11 -7.96 -20.06
N ARG A 24 -2.35 -6.87 -20.78
CA ARG A 24 -2.17 -6.74 -22.23
C ARG A 24 -1.06 -5.75 -22.56
N ASP A 25 -0.58 -5.80 -23.78
CA ASP A 25 0.35 -4.78 -24.28
C ASP A 25 -0.26 -3.38 -24.16
N GLY A 26 0.55 -2.43 -23.73
CA GLY A 26 0.15 -1.04 -23.51
C GLY A 26 -0.61 -0.75 -22.23
N ASP A 27 -0.98 -1.76 -21.44
CA ASP A 27 -1.74 -1.54 -20.20
C ASP A 27 -0.95 -0.70 -19.16
N GLY A 28 -1.68 0.17 -18.47
CA GLY A 28 -1.26 0.79 -17.21
C GLY A 28 -1.66 -0.08 -16.02
N ILE A 29 -0.68 -0.49 -15.25
CA ILE A 29 -0.88 -1.26 -14.02
C ILE A 29 -0.69 -0.35 -12.82
N ILE A 30 -1.65 -0.36 -11.90
CA ILE A 30 -1.51 0.30 -10.60
C ILE A 30 -1.19 -0.75 -9.53
N VAL A 31 -0.14 -0.46 -8.78
CA VAL A 31 0.30 -1.24 -7.60
C VAL A 31 0.27 -0.32 -6.38
N PRO A 32 -0.27 -0.76 -5.24
CA PRO A 32 -0.32 0.05 -4.02
C PRO A 32 1.08 0.34 -3.48
N THR A 33 1.16 1.30 -2.56
CA THR A 33 2.42 1.68 -1.93
C THR A 33 2.91 0.64 -0.92
N GLY A 34 4.23 0.52 -0.80
CA GLY A 34 4.91 -0.15 0.31
C GLY A 34 4.48 -1.59 0.53
N VAL A 35 4.12 -1.89 1.76
CA VAL A 35 3.78 -3.26 2.20
C VAL A 35 2.49 -3.82 1.60
N GLY A 36 1.69 -2.98 0.94
CA GLY A 36 0.48 -3.42 0.21
C GLY A 36 0.76 -4.04 -1.16
N GLU A 37 2.00 -4.02 -1.65
CA GLU A 37 2.36 -4.65 -2.93
C GLU A 37 2.13 -6.17 -2.90
N PRO A 38 1.54 -6.77 -3.98
CA PRO A 38 1.21 -8.18 -4.04
C PRO A 38 2.41 -9.01 -4.58
N PRO A 39 3.19 -9.71 -3.73
CA PRO A 39 4.44 -10.33 -4.16
C PRO A 39 4.27 -11.46 -5.18
N ALA A 40 3.28 -12.33 -5.04
CA ALA A 40 3.07 -13.43 -5.97
C ALA A 40 2.65 -12.92 -7.36
N LEU A 41 1.80 -11.90 -7.42
CA LEU A 41 1.39 -11.27 -8.69
C LEU A 41 2.55 -10.52 -9.36
N LEU A 42 3.38 -9.80 -8.60
CA LEU A 42 4.52 -9.08 -9.16
C LEU A 42 5.67 -10.01 -9.58
N ALA A 43 5.83 -11.15 -8.91
CA ALA A 43 6.73 -12.22 -9.37
C ALA A 43 6.23 -12.80 -10.69
N ALA A 44 4.95 -13.15 -10.81
CA ALA A 44 4.36 -13.66 -12.05
C ALA A 44 4.43 -12.62 -13.20
N LEU A 45 4.23 -11.33 -12.93
CA LEU A 45 4.44 -10.26 -13.90
C LEU A 45 5.90 -10.20 -14.35
N SER A 46 6.83 -10.35 -13.42
CA SER A 46 8.27 -10.41 -13.70
C SER A 46 8.64 -11.56 -14.61
N ASP A 47 8.07 -12.74 -14.41
CA ASP A 47 8.30 -13.91 -15.25
C ASP A 47 7.79 -13.70 -16.69
N ARG A 48 6.65 -13.02 -16.80
CA ARG A 48 6.02 -12.73 -18.09
C ARG A 48 6.58 -11.48 -18.79
N ARG A 49 7.41 -10.69 -18.15
CA ARG A 49 7.84 -9.35 -18.59
C ARG A 49 8.31 -9.26 -20.05
N ARG A 50 9.04 -10.27 -20.55
CA ARG A 50 9.58 -10.26 -21.92
C ARG A 50 8.57 -10.55 -23.01
N THR A 51 7.38 -11.02 -22.66
CA THR A 51 6.27 -11.27 -23.60
C THR A 51 5.29 -10.11 -23.68
N LEU A 52 5.48 -9.08 -22.90
CA LEU A 52 4.69 -7.85 -22.84
C LEU A 52 5.41 -6.72 -23.57
N HIS A 53 4.65 -5.76 -24.11
CA HIS A 53 5.21 -4.59 -24.78
C HIS A 53 4.48 -3.32 -24.30
N GLY A 54 5.25 -2.28 -23.96
CA GLY A 54 4.74 -0.96 -23.59
C GLY A 54 3.89 -0.91 -22.33
N VAL A 55 3.97 -1.92 -21.45
CA VAL A 55 3.26 -1.94 -20.16
C VAL A 55 3.93 -0.98 -19.20
N ARG A 56 3.13 -0.26 -18.42
CA ARG A 56 3.59 0.68 -17.40
C ARG A 56 3.11 0.25 -16.01
N VAL A 57 4.02 0.09 -15.06
CA VAL A 57 3.69 -0.22 -13.66
C VAL A 57 3.89 1.05 -12.83
N SER A 58 2.80 1.63 -12.36
CA SER A 58 2.82 2.87 -11.56
C SER A 58 2.68 2.54 -10.08
N GLN A 59 3.63 3.02 -9.27
CA GLN A 59 3.71 2.76 -7.83
C GLN A 59 4.45 3.88 -7.10
N ILE A 60 4.05 4.19 -5.86
CA ILE A 60 4.74 5.22 -5.07
C ILE A 60 6.04 4.68 -4.45
N LEU A 61 6.01 3.51 -3.86
CA LEU A 61 7.13 2.92 -3.14
C LEU A 61 7.21 1.42 -3.37
N ALA A 62 8.05 1.01 -4.31
CA ALA A 62 8.38 -0.40 -4.50
C ALA A 62 9.34 -0.85 -3.38
N MET A 63 8.99 -1.95 -2.71
CA MET A 63 9.77 -2.47 -1.57
C MET A 63 10.77 -3.56 -1.98
N ARG A 64 10.48 -4.28 -3.06
CA ARG A 64 11.29 -5.43 -3.52
C ARG A 64 11.88 -5.17 -4.91
N PRO A 65 13.10 -5.69 -5.19
CA PRO A 65 13.73 -5.58 -6.52
C PRO A 65 13.18 -6.65 -7.47
N TYR A 66 11.96 -6.43 -7.96
CA TYR A 66 11.35 -7.34 -8.94
C TYR A 66 12.11 -7.33 -10.28
N ALA A 67 12.12 -8.46 -10.99
CA ALA A 67 12.87 -8.60 -12.23
C ALA A 67 12.35 -7.73 -13.39
N TYR A 68 11.13 -7.20 -13.33
CA TYR A 68 10.65 -6.20 -14.31
C TYR A 68 11.28 -4.81 -14.09
N LEU A 69 11.98 -4.57 -12.97
CA LEU A 69 12.75 -3.33 -12.73
C LEU A 69 14.13 -3.35 -13.41
N ASP A 70 14.50 -4.45 -14.07
CA ASP A 70 15.77 -4.58 -14.79
C ASP A 70 15.78 -3.66 -16.03
N PRO A 71 16.86 -2.87 -16.28
CA PRO A 71 16.98 -2.02 -17.47
C PRO A 71 16.83 -2.78 -18.79
N ALA A 72 17.17 -4.07 -18.83
CA ALA A 72 17.03 -4.90 -20.04
C ALA A 72 15.57 -5.18 -20.43
N THR A 73 14.59 -4.80 -19.63
CA THR A 73 13.16 -5.04 -19.88
C THR A 73 12.32 -3.77 -19.98
N VAL A 74 12.96 -2.60 -20.02
CA VAL A 74 12.30 -1.29 -20.01
C VAL A 74 11.32 -1.06 -21.16
N ASP A 75 11.59 -1.62 -22.34
CA ASP A 75 10.70 -1.53 -23.50
C ASP A 75 9.49 -2.49 -23.43
N HIS A 76 9.57 -3.44 -22.52
CA HIS A 76 8.52 -4.42 -22.26
C HIS A 76 7.61 -3.96 -21.12
N VAL A 77 8.19 -3.78 -19.93
CA VAL A 77 7.51 -3.32 -18.72
C VAL A 77 8.34 -2.20 -18.10
N ARG A 78 7.81 -0.99 -18.13
CA ARG A 78 8.45 0.20 -17.58
C ARG A 78 7.84 0.56 -16.23
N HIS A 79 8.69 0.74 -15.22
CA HIS A 79 8.24 1.23 -13.93
C HIS A 79 8.12 2.76 -13.95
N VAL A 80 7.02 3.26 -13.39
CA VAL A 80 6.72 4.68 -13.23
C VAL A 80 6.59 4.95 -11.73
N ALA A 81 7.57 5.63 -11.16
CA ALA A 81 7.62 5.92 -9.74
C ALA A 81 6.98 7.28 -9.43
N PHE A 82 6.17 7.34 -8.39
CA PHE A 82 5.74 8.60 -7.77
C PHE A 82 6.70 9.04 -6.66
N PHE A 83 7.55 8.11 -6.20
CA PHE A 83 8.61 8.34 -5.24
C PHE A 83 9.75 7.35 -5.46
N TYR A 84 10.99 7.80 -5.41
CA TYR A 84 12.15 6.93 -5.53
C TYR A 84 12.57 6.35 -4.17
N GLY A 85 12.17 5.09 -3.92
CA GLY A 85 12.61 4.29 -2.79
C GLY A 85 13.94 3.55 -3.04
N GLY A 86 14.28 2.64 -2.14
CA GLY A 86 15.50 1.84 -2.25
C GLY A 86 15.58 1.00 -3.52
N ALA A 87 14.47 0.38 -3.93
CA ALA A 87 14.40 -0.47 -5.12
C ALA A 87 14.42 0.30 -6.45
N THR A 88 14.06 1.58 -6.47
CA THR A 88 13.84 2.35 -7.70
C THR A 88 14.82 3.50 -7.92
N ARG A 89 15.52 3.97 -6.88
CA ARG A 89 16.39 5.16 -6.93
C ARG A 89 17.49 5.04 -7.97
N ALA A 90 18.19 3.91 -8.01
CA ALA A 90 19.27 3.71 -8.98
C ALA A 90 18.76 3.72 -10.42
N GLY A 91 17.58 3.12 -10.67
CA GLY A 91 16.93 3.12 -11.97
C GLY A 91 16.48 4.51 -12.42
N GLY A 92 15.97 5.32 -11.47
CA GLY A 92 15.60 6.71 -11.73
C GLY A 92 16.80 7.57 -12.08
N GLN A 93 17.92 7.46 -11.34
CA GLN A 93 19.16 8.17 -11.64
C GLN A 93 19.76 7.79 -13.00
N ALA A 94 19.61 6.56 -13.41
CA ALA A 94 20.14 6.05 -14.68
C ALA A 94 19.14 6.13 -15.85
N GLY A 95 17.89 6.57 -15.62
CA GLY A 95 16.91 6.91 -16.65
C GLY A 95 16.06 5.77 -17.20
N TRP A 96 16.09 4.56 -16.61
CA TRP A 96 15.19 3.48 -17.02
C TRP A 96 13.92 3.35 -16.17
N ILE A 97 13.80 4.08 -15.06
CA ILE A 97 12.58 4.23 -14.28
C ILE A 97 12.08 5.65 -14.44
N ASP A 98 10.86 5.81 -14.90
CA ASP A 98 10.22 7.12 -15.06
C ASP A 98 9.80 7.68 -13.69
N PHE A 99 9.70 9.00 -13.61
CA PHE A 99 9.23 9.72 -12.43
C PHE A 99 8.11 10.69 -12.79
N ILE A 100 7.02 10.64 -12.02
CA ILE A 100 5.94 11.62 -12.10
C ILE A 100 5.99 12.48 -10.83
N PRO A 101 6.47 13.74 -10.91
CA PRO A 101 6.44 14.65 -9.78
C PRO A 101 5.00 15.03 -9.45
N ASN A 102 4.59 14.80 -8.21
CA ASN A 102 3.24 15.09 -7.74
C ASN A 102 3.21 15.17 -6.21
N HIS A 103 2.16 15.75 -5.65
CA HIS A 103 1.80 15.52 -4.26
C HIS A 103 1.04 14.20 -4.16
N PHE A 104 1.22 13.45 -3.07
CA PHE A 104 0.56 12.16 -2.87
C PHE A 104 -0.97 12.28 -3.01
N SER A 105 -1.54 13.34 -2.46
CA SER A 105 -2.98 13.63 -2.53
C SER A 105 -3.53 13.85 -3.94
N GLU A 106 -2.67 14.14 -4.94
CA GLU A 106 -3.09 14.36 -6.33
C GLU A 106 -3.25 13.06 -7.12
N ILE A 107 -2.58 11.98 -6.70
CA ILE A 107 -2.55 10.71 -7.45
C ILE A 107 -3.95 10.15 -7.74
N PRO A 108 -4.89 10.08 -6.77
CA PRO A 108 -6.26 9.64 -7.06
C PRO A 108 -6.91 10.44 -8.18
N GLY A 109 -6.81 11.77 -8.14
CA GLY A 109 -7.36 12.64 -9.17
C GLY A 109 -6.67 12.50 -10.54
N LEU A 110 -5.35 12.25 -10.57
CA LEU A 110 -4.63 11.98 -11.82
C LEU A 110 -5.10 10.68 -12.47
N ILE A 111 -5.38 9.65 -11.68
CA ILE A 111 -5.95 8.38 -12.14
C ILE A 111 -7.38 8.59 -12.65
N GLU A 112 -8.23 9.26 -11.87
CA GLU A 112 -9.64 9.49 -12.22
C GLU A 112 -9.81 10.32 -13.50
N ARG A 113 -8.87 11.22 -13.79
CA ARG A 113 -8.83 12.00 -15.04
C ARG A 113 -8.13 11.28 -16.20
N GLY A 114 -7.67 10.03 -16.01
CA GLY A 114 -6.98 9.25 -17.04
C GLY A 114 -5.57 9.74 -17.39
N GLN A 115 -4.98 10.62 -16.59
CA GLN A 115 -3.60 11.10 -16.78
C GLN A 115 -2.57 10.04 -16.37
N ILE A 116 -2.95 9.19 -15.42
CA ILE A 116 -2.24 7.96 -15.07
C ILE A 116 -3.11 6.80 -15.49
N PRO A 117 -2.68 5.99 -16.49
CA PRO A 117 -3.44 4.82 -16.92
C PRO A 117 -3.59 3.79 -15.79
N ALA A 118 -4.82 3.28 -15.62
CA ALA A 118 -5.18 2.32 -14.59
C ALA A 118 -6.06 1.20 -15.19
N ASP A 119 -5.51 0.49 -16.18
CA ASP A 119 -6.22 -0.60 -16.86
C ASP A 119 -6.34 -1.84 -15.99
N VAL A 120 -5.30 -2.11 -15.20
CA VAL A 120 -5.21 -3.26 -14.30
C VAL A 120 -4.76 -2.78 -12.91
N VAL A 121 -5.42 -3.27 -11.87
CA VAL A 121 -4.96 -3.11 -10.49
C VAL A 121 -4.48 -4.46 -9.97
N LEU A 122 -3.25 -4.49 -9.45
CA LEU A 122 -2.69 -5.63 -8.74
C LEU A 122 -2.50 -5.20 -7.27
N THR A 123 -3.23 -5.80 -6.34
CA THR A 123 -3.15 -5.39 -4.91
C THR A 123 -3.31 -6.57 -3.98
N MET A 124 -2.71 -6.48 -2.79
CA MET A 124 -2.93 -7.43 -1.71
C MET A 124 -4.23 -7.11 -0.97
N ALA A 125 -4.90 -8.13 -0.45
CA ALA A 125 -6.13 -7.98 0.32
C ALA A 125 -6.25 -9.05 1.41
N SER A 126 -7.05 -8.75 2.43
CA SER A 126 -7.44 -9.71 3.46
C SER A 126 -8.27 -10.88 2.88
N PRO A 127 -8.48 -11.96 3.62
CA PRO A 127 -9.53 -12.93 3.31
C PRO A 127 -10.89 -12.26 3.16
N MET A 128 -11.76 -12.86 2.33
CA MET A 128 -13.12 -12.41 2.12
C MET A 128 -13.98 -12.66 3.37
N ASP A 129 -14.76 -11.68 3.78
CA ASP A 129 -15.72 -11.83 4.85
C ASP A 129 -17.00 -12.59 4.39
N ALA A 130 -17.93 -12.84 5.32
CA ALA A 130 -19.18 -13.54 5.04
C ALA A 130 -20.11 -12.77 4.07
N HIS A 131 -19.88 -11.49 3.87
CA HIS A 131 -20.68 -10.58 3.03
C HIS A 131 -20.04 -10.30 1.67
N GLY A 132 -18.92 -10.95 1.35
CA GLY A 132 -18.22 -10.81 0.08
C GLY A 132 -17.25 -9.64 0.01
N TRP A 133 -16.84 -9.09 1.14
CA TRP A 133 -15.90 -7.97 1.20
C TRP A 133 -14.48 -8.42 1.53
N PHE A 134 -13.53 -7.77 0.90
CA PHE A 134 -12.10 -7.83 1.19
C PHE A 134 -11.66 -6.47 1.74
N SER A 135 -10.63 -6.45 2.58
CA SER A 135 -9.98 -5.23 3.03
C SER A 135 -8.60 -5.10 2.39
N ILE A 136 -8.30 -3.93 1.81
CA ILE A 136 -6.97 -3.57 1.31
C ILE A 136 -6.21 -2.74 2.36
N SER A 137 -6.32 -3.11 3.61
CA SER A 137 -5.91 -2.34 4.80
C SER A 137 -4.44 -1.94 4.87
N LEU A 138 -3.55 -2.68 4.18
CA LEU A 138 -2.12 -2.38 4.20
C LEU A 138 -1.75 -1.14 3.37
N ALA A 139 -2.57 -0.79 2.38
CA ALA A 139 -2.37 0.38 1.53
C ALA A 139 -3.71 0.92 1.03
N THR A 140 -4.38 1.72 1.84
CA THR A 140 -5.63 2.43 1.49
C THR A 140 -5.31 3.79 0.87
N ASP A 141 -4.47 3.79 -0.12
CA ASP A 141 -3.97 4.94 -0.85
C ASP A 141 -4.81 5.23 -2.12
N TYR A 142 -4.16 5.55 -3.22
CA TYR A 142 -4.77 5.75 -4.54
C TYR A 142 -5.38 4.46 -5.14
N THR A 143 -5.17 3.31 -4.53
CA THR A 143 -5.62 2.00 -5.05
C THR A 143 -7.14 1.93 -5.22
N LEU A 144 -7.93 2.52 -4.31
CA LEU A 144 -9.39 2.56 -4.47
C LEU A 144 -9.84 3.41 -5.66
N ALA A 145 -9.14 4.50 -5.97
CA ALA A 145 -9.42 5.30 -7.16
C ALA A 145 -9.12 4.49 -8.43
N ALA A 146 -8.00 3.76 -8.44
CA ALA A 146 -7.63 2.88 -9.53
C ALA A 146 -8.63 1.72 -9.73
N ILE A 147 -9.12 1.09 -8.66
CA ILE A 147 -10.13 0.01 -8.74
C ILE A 147 -11.41 0.46 -9.43
N ARG A 148 -11.81 1.72 -9.26
CA ARG A 148 -13.01 2.26 -9.92
C ARG A 148 -12.84 2.46 -11.42
N GLN A 149 -11.63 2.66 -11.89
CA GLN A 149 -11.30 2.92 -13.29
C GLN A 149 -10.86 1.64 -14.02
N ALA A 150 -10.33 0.66 -13.30
CA ALA A 150 -9.68 -0.49 -13.88
C ALA A 150 -10.64 -1.42 -14.63
N ARG A 151 -10.18 -1.88 -15.78
CA ARG A 151 -10.80 -2.97 -16.53
C ARG A 151 -10.67 -4.32 -15.82
N ALA A 152 -9.57 -4.52 -15.09
CA ALA A 152 -9.30 -5.73 -14.35
C ALA A 152 -8.75 -5.42 -12.96
N VAL A 153 -9.41 -5.95 -11.93
CA VAL A 153 -8.98 -5.89 -10.54
C VAL A 153 -8.55 -7.29 -10.12
N VAL A 154 -7.28 -7.43 -9.78
CA VAL A 154 -6.68 -8.70 -9.36
C VAL A 154 -6.22 -8.58 -7.92
N LEU A 155 -6.77 -9.42 -7.05
CA LEU A 155 -6.42 -9.46 -5.64
C LEU A 155 -5.48 -10.63 -5.33
N GLU A 156 -4.41 -10.36 -4.61
CA GLU A 156 -3.65 -11.36 -3.90
C GLU A 156 -4.20 -11.46 -2.48
N VAL A 157 -5.01 -12.50 -2.25
CA VAL A 157 -5.69 -12.72 -0.98
C VAL A 157 -4.75 -13.42 -0.01
N ASN A 158 -4.47 -12.77 1.12
CA ASN A 158 -3.48 -13.25 2.07
C ASN A 158 -4.03 -13.21 3.51
N PRO A 159 -4.01 -14.34 4.25
CA PRO A 159 -4.53 -14.41 5.61
C PRO A 159 -3.76 -13.55 6.63
N HIS A 160 -2.53 -13.12 6.30
CA HIS A 160 -1.75 -12.22 7.14
C HIS A 160 -2.15 -10.75 6.99
N VAL A 161 -2.99 -10.40 6.02
CA VAL A 161 -3.52 -9.04 5.87
C VAL A 161 -4.68 -8.85 6.84
N PRO A 162 -4.61 -7.87 7.77
CA PRO A 162 -5.68 -7.61 8.70
C PRO A 162 -6.92 -7.05 7.99
N PHE A 163 -8.10 -7.40 8.47
CA PHE A 163 -9.34 -6.78 8.01
C PHE A 163 -9.58 -5.48 8.80
N ALA A 164 -9.22 -4.34 8.22
CA ALA A 164 -9.49 -3.03 8.81
C ALA A 164 -10.88 -2.52 8.39
N TYR A 165 -11.48 -1.69 9.25
CA TYR A 165 -12.75 -1.03 8.96
C TYR A 165 -12.52 0.35 8.32
N GLY A 166 -13.53 0.85 7.61
CA GLY A 166 -13.49 2.14 6.94
C GLY A 166 -13.58 2.04 5.42
N ARG A 167 -13.06 3.06 4.71
CA ARG A 167 -13.11 3.12 3.24
C ARG A 167 -11.96 2.35 2.59
N CYS A 168 -11.80 1.09 2.96
CA CYS A 168 -10.73 0.22 2.45
C CYS A 168 -11.27 -1.12 1.93
N HIS A 169 -12.54 -1.20 1.60
CA HIS A 169 -13.19 -2.44 1.23
C HIS A 169 -13.42 -2.55 -0.28
N VAL A 170 -13.22 -3.76 -0.80
CA VAL A 170 -13.50 -4.15 -2.19
C VAL A 170 -14.48 -5.33 -2.14
N HIS A 171 -15.61 -5.22 -2.84
CA HIS A 171 -16.58 -6.31 -2.90
C HIS A 171 -16.21 -7.31 -4.02
N ILE A 172 -16.51 -8.60 -3.82
CA ILE A 172 -16.22 -9.67 -4.78
C ILE A 172 -16.75 -9.39 -6.19
N SER A 173 -17.83 -8.61 -6.34
CA SER A 173 -18.37 -8.22 -7.65
C SER A 173 -17.45 -7.30 -8.45
N GLN A 174 -16.53 -6.60 -7.80
CA GLN A 174 -15.54 -5.71 -8.42
C GLN A 174 -14.25 -6.45 -8.81
N VAL A 175 -14.08 -7.69 -8.33
CA VAL A 175 -12.87 -8.48 -8.53
C VAL A 175 -12.96 -9.28 -9.82
N THR A 176 -11.95 -9.16 -10.68
CA THR A 176 -11.85 -9.93 -11.93
C THR A 176 -11.21 -11.30 -11.70
N ALA A 177 -10.14 -11.33 -10.93
CA ALA A 177 -9.43 -12.55 -10.55
C ALA A 177 -8.85 -12.41 -9.14
N LEU A 178 -8.65 -13.54 -8.47
CA LEU A 178 -7.96 -13.57 -7.19
C LEU A 178 -6.98 -14.74 -7.13
N VAL A 179 -5.90 -14.53 -6.39
CA VAL A 179 -4.83 -15.49 -6.14
C VAL A 179 -4.70 -15.65 -4.63
N GLU A 180 -4.69 -16.87 -4.15
CA GLU A 180 -4.43 -17.14 -2.74
C GLU A 180 -2.93 -17.21 -2.49
N SER A 181 -2.46 -16.47 -1.50
CA SER A 181 -1.08 -16.45 -1.04
C SER A 181 -1.05 -16.54 0.48
N SER A 182 0.00 -17.13 1.03
CA SER A 182 0.25 -17.18 2.47
C SER A 182 1.66 -16.68 2.81
N GLU A 183 2.30 -15.96 1.89
CA GLU A 183 3.59 -15.33 2.20
C GLU A 183 3.44 -14.35 3.36
N PRO A 184 4.38 -14.33 4.31
CA PRO A 184 4.41 -13.32 5.34
C PRO A 184 4.40 -11.91 4.72
N VAL A 185 3.58 -11.02 5.28
CA VAL A 185 3.62 -9.61 4.88
C VAL A 185 5.01 -9.05 5.18
N LEU A 186 5.50 -8.18 4.29
CA LEU A 186 6.79 -7.54 4.47
C LEU A 186 6.78 -6.68 5.74
N GLU A 187 7.70 -6.96 6.65
CA GLU A 187 7.93 -6.16 7.85
C GLU A 187 9.11 -5.21 7.61
N VAL A 188 8.91 -3.95 7.96
CA VAL A 188 9.97 -2.95 7.96
C VAL A 188 10.43 -2.77 9.39
N GLY A 189 11.65 -3.19 9.68
CA GLY A 189 12.21 -3.11 11.03
C GLY A 189 12.22 -1.67 11.57
N LEU A 190 12.11 -1.55 12.90
CA LEU A 190 12.20 -0.26 13.57
C LEU A 190 13.56 0.41 13.27
N PRO A 191 13.57 1.70 12.91
CA PRO A 191 14.80 2.43 12.68
C PRO A 191 15.63 2.53 13.96
N LYS A 192 16.95 2.47 13.82
CA LYS A 192 17.84 2.73 14.97
C LYS A 192 17.72 4.18 15.39
N ILE A 193 17.30 4.40 16.64
CA ILE A 193 17.17 5.72 17.22
C ILE A 193 18.49 6.06 17.94
N GLY A 194 19.26 6.98 17.37
CA GLY A 194 20.49 7.48 17.95
C GLY A 194 20.29 8.67 18.88
N PRO A 195 21.37 9.19 19.51
CA PRO A 195 21.29 10.31 20.45
C PRO A 195 20.66 11.60 19.85
N VAL A 196 20.90 11.85 18.55
CA VAL A 196 20.36 13.03 17.86
C VAL A 196 18.83 12.91 17.74
N GLN A 197 18.32 11.76 17.29
CA GLN A 197 16.88 11.51 17.20
C GLN A 197 16.20 11.57 18.56
N GLN A 198 16.84 11.04 19.60
CA GLN A 198 16.33 11.12 20.98
C GLN A 198 16.23 12.57 21.48
N ALA A 199 17.26 13.39 21.21
CA ALA A 199 17.24 14.81 21.61
C ALA A 199 16.15 15.59 20.87
N ILE A 200 15.99 15.36 19.54
CA ILE A 200 14.92 15.96 18.75
C ILE A 200 13.56 15.49 19.29
N GLY A 201 13.42 14.18 19.54
CA GLY A 201 12.19 13.61 20.09
C GLY A 201 11.76 14.28 21.40
N LYS A 202 12.70 14.53 22.31
CA LYS A 202 12.44 15.24 23.56
C LYS A 202 11.96 16.66 23.32
N TYR A 203 12.68 17.46 22.50
CA TYR A 203 12.30 18.84 22.23
C TYR A 203 10.92 18.95 21.59
N VAL A 204 10.59 18.04 20.67
CA VAL A 204 9.25 18.01 20.05
C VAL A 204 8.17 17.61 21.06
N ALA A 205 8.45 16.61 21.91
CA ALA A 205 7.51 16.18 22.95
C ALA A 205 7.19 17.29 23.96
N ASP A 206 8.18 18.14 24.26
CA ASP A 206 7.99 19.30 25.18
C ASP A 206 7.02 20.35 24.58
N LEU A 207 6.80 20.36 23.26
CA LEU A 207 5.84 21.25 22.58
C LEU A 207 4.42 20.66 22.48
N ILE A 208 4.23 19.41 22.86
CA ILE A 208 2.96 18.72 22.75
C ILE A 208 2.24 18.76 24.09
N ASP A 209 1.07 19.37 24.13
CA ASP A 209 0.22 19.42 25.32
C ASP A 209 -0.67 18.17 25.41
N ASP A 210 -1.18 17.87 26.62
CA ASP A 210 -2.25 16.92 26.82
C ASP A 210 -3.48 17.32 26.00
N GLY A 211 -4.21 16.36 25.46
CA GLY A 211 -5.36 16.59 24.56
C GLY A 211 -5.00 16.95 23.13
N SER A 212 -3.72 17.04 22.76
CA SER A 212 -3.28 17.33 21.41
C SER A 212 -3.66 16.22 20.42
N THR A 213 -3.97 16.57 19.16
CA THR A 213 -4.14 15.62 18.08
C THR A 213 -2.90 15.60 17.20
N LEU A 214 -2.34 14.41 17.00
CA LEU A 214 -1.05 14.19 16.35
C LEU A 214 -1.20 13.63 14.95
N GLN A 215 -0.44 14.19 13.99
CA GLN A 215 -0.07 13.54 12.76
C GLN A 215 1.36 13.03 12.91
N ILE A 216 1.58 11.75 12.71
CA ILE A 216 2.85 11.07 12.95
C ILE A 216 3.38 10.54 11.61
N GLY A 217 4.57 10.99 11.21
CA GLY A 217 5.27 10.52 10.04
C GLY A 217 5.95 9.17 10.27
N TYR A 218 6.66 8.68 9.25
CA TYR A 218 7.44 7.45 9.29
C TYR A 218 8.94 7.77 9.41
N GLY A 219 9.64 7.04 10.27
CA GLY A 219 11.09 7.12 10.40
C GLY A 219 11.60 7.37 11.82
N GLY A 220 12.92 7.38 12.01
CA GLY A 220 13.55 7.42 13.34
C GLY A 220 13.25 8.67 14.17
N ILE A 221 12.97 9.82 13.56
CA ILE A 221 12.59 11.03 14.30
C ILE A 221 11.15 10.93 14.83
N PRO A 222 10.13 10.64 13.99
CA PRO A 222 8.77 10.42 14.47
C PRO A 222 8.67 9.36 15.57
N ASP A 223 9.35 8.23 15.41
CA ASP A 223 9.37 7.16 16.40
C ASP A 223 10.01 7.64 17.72
N ALA A 224 11.10 8.40 17.64
CA ALA A 224 11.74 9.00 18.82
C ALA A 224 10.81 9.98 19.55
N VAL A 225 10.01 10.75 18.83
CA VAL A 225 8.97 11.64 19.43
C VAL A 225 7.94 10.80 20.16
N VAL A 226 7.35 9.81 19.48
CA VAL A 226 6.28 8.96 20.07
C VAL A 226 6.73 8.27 21.35
N MET A 227 7.98 7.79 21.39
CA MET A 227 8.57 7.19 22.60
C MET A 227 8.63 8.15 23.81
N GLN A 228 8.68 9.46 23.57
CA GLN A 228 8.71 10.45 24.64
C GLN A 228 7.31 10.87 25.13
N LEU A 229 6.23 10.40 24.46
CA LEU A 229 4.86 10.84 24.75
C LEU A 229 4.10 9.93 25.73
N THR A 230 4.71 8.89 26.26
CA THR A 230 4.06 7.90 27.14
C THR A 230 3.51 8.45 28.45
N HIS A 231 3.93 9.67 28.83
CA HIS A 231 3.44 10.39 30.02
C HIS A 231 2.35 11.40 29.69
N LYS A 232 2.00 11.60 28.42
CA LYS A 232 0.95 12.51 27.98
C LYS A 232 -0.42 11.84 28.05
N HIS A 233 -1.46 12.67 28.22
CA HIS A 233 -2.84 12.23 28.41
C HIS A 233 -3.75 12.75 27.28
N ASP A 234 -4.83 12.01 27.00
CA ASP A 234 -5.89 12.40 26.08
C ASP A 234 -5.44 12.71 24.64
N LEU A 235 -4.33 12.11 24.18
CA LEU A 235 -3.82 12.34 22.84
C LEU A 235 -4.75 11.73 21.78
N GLY A 236 -5.07 12.51 20.75
CA GLY A 236 -5.72 12.05 19.52
C GLY A 236 -4.71 11.69 18.44
N ILE A 237 -5.03 10.70 17.60
CA ILE A 237 -4.20 10.33 16.46
C ILE A 237 -5.02 10.56 15.18
N HIS A 238 -4.51 11.42 14.29
CA HIS A 238 -5.05 11.67 12.96
C HIS A 238 -3.88 11.70 11.97
N THR A 239 -3.58 10.57 11.38
CA THR A 239 -2.36 10.39 10.59
C THR A 239 -2.60 9.52 9.36
N GLU A 240 -1.79 9.70 8.33
CA GLU A 240 -1.76 8.86 7.12
C GLU A 240 -1.13 7.48 7.42
N MET A 241 -0.02 7.47 8.15
CA MET A 241 0.75 6.27 8.46
C MET A 241 0.57 5.88 9.91
N ILE A 242 0.48 4.57 10.17
CA ILE A 242 0.49 4.01 11.54
C ILE A 242 1.76 3.18 11.68
N GLY A 243 2.69 3.67 12.51
CA GLY A 243 3.91 2.95 12.87
C GLY A 243 3.77 2.23 14.22
N ASP A 244 4.67 1.28 14.48
CA ASP A 244 4.66 0.46 15.71
C ASP A 244 4.79 1.29 17.00
N GLY A 245 5.42 2.45 16.94
CA GLY A 245 5.49 3.38 18.06
C GLY A 245 4.11 3.78 18.62
N ILE A 246 3.11 3.90 17.75
CA ILE A 246 1.72 4.21 18.16
C ILE A 246 1.13 3.09 19.00
N LEU A 247 1.43 1.83 18.72
CA LEU A 247 0.95 0.69 19.51
C LEU A 247 1.47 0.78 20.96
N SER A 248 2.73 1.15 21.13
CA SER A 248 3.32 1.37 22.46
C SER A 248 2.64 2.53 23.21
N LEU A 249 2.32 3.60 22.50
CA LEU A 249 1.60 4.74 23.06
C LEU A 249 0.18 4.35 23.49
N VAL A 250 -0.54 3.59 22.65
CA VAL A 250 -1.87 3.06 22.97
C VAL A 250 -1.82 2.12 24.17
N ALA A 251 -0.79 1.26 24.26
CA ALA A 251 -0.62 0.32 25.37
C ALA A 251 -0.26 1.00 26.70
N SER A 252 0.47 2.13 26.66
CA SER A 252 0.86 2.89 27.86
C SER A 252 -0.20 3.91 28.31
N GLY A 253 -1.15 4.23 27.42
CA GLY A 253 -2.07 5.34 27.63
C GLY A 253 -3.26 5.04 28.53
N ASP A 254 -3.86 6.10 29.05
CA ASP A 254 -5.13 6.09 29.76
C ASP A 254 -6.22 5.49 28.86
N ARG A 255 -6.81 4.37 29.28
CA ARG A 255 -7.81 3.59 28.54
C ARG A 255 -9.09 4.35 28.17
N LYS A 256 -9.21 5.62 28.52
CA LYS A 256 -10.44 6.41 28.33
C LYS A 256 -10.47 7.26 27.08
N SER A 257 -9.37 7.49 26.35
CA SER A 257 -9.35 8.55 25.34
C SER A 257 -8.65 8.27 24.01
N THR A 258 -8.14 7.08 23.76
CA THR A 258 -7.52 6.79 22.45
C THR A 258 -8.60 6.65 21.37
N ARG A 259 -9.02 7.76 20.77
CA ARG A 259 -9.85 7.76 19.57
C ARG A 259 -8.95 7.72 18.34
N LEU A 260 -8.81 6.56 17.73
CA LEU A 260 -8.31 6.46 16.37
C LEU A 260 -9.38 7.05 15.44
N ASN A 261 -9.19 8.28 15.02
CA ASN A 261 -10.05 8.95 14.07
C ASN A 261 -9.31 9.07 12.74
N SER A 262 -9.38 8.05 11.91
CA SER A 262 -8.97 8.13 10.50
C SER A 262 -10.13 8.69 9.67
N SER A 263 -10.32 10.00 9.64
CA SER A 263 -11.24 10.62 8.72
C SER A 263 -10.47 11.40 7.67
N HIS A 264 -10.19 10.79 6.53
CA HIS A 264 -9.97 11.54 5.31
C HIS A 264 -11.31 12.14 4.91
N ARG A 265 -11.49 13.44 5.07
CA ARG A 265 -12.55 14.16 4.37
C ARG A 265 -12.11 14.39 2.93
N PRO A 266 -13.03 14.26 1.95
CA PRO A 266 -12.76 14.58 0.56
C PRO A 266 -12.42 16.04 0.35
#